data_5c1fe10ebc5766505d78f1537e368361
#
_entry.id   5c1fe10ebc5766505d78f1537e368361
#
_cell.length_a   1.000
_cell.length_b   1.000
_cell.length_c   1.000
_cell.angle_alpha   90.00
_cell.angle_beta   90.00
_cell.angle_gamma   90.00
#
_symmetry.space_group_name_H-M   'P 1'
#
loop_
_entity.id
_entity.type
_entity.pdbx_description
1 polymer ?
#
loop_
_entity_poly.entity_id
_entity_poly.type
_entity_poly.pdbx_seq_one_letter_code
_entity_poly.pdbx_strand_id
1 'polypeptide(L)'
;ELIVTFPGRVVSYDPLTGKELWVSKGIGTTIYTSPIWGEGLLVAGSSGMGEKNLVALHPGGNGDVTESQRAWQLQGIGSQMGSGIIHEGHLYSVTQDGIASCVEIESGKEVWQKRLRGSGAQGGVWSSMILADGNIYLPNQSGNVFVFRASPKYELLSTNSVEESTNASLAASSGDLFMRTDDALWCISNSK
;
A
#
# COMPACT_ATOMS: atom_id res chain seq x y z
N GLU A 1 -4.39 5.61 19.34
CA GLU A 1 -3.98 4.20 19.36
C GLU A 1 -2.71 4.02 18.50
N LEU A 2 -1.82 3.14 18.93
CA LEU A 2 -0.68 2.67 18.12
C LEU A 2 -1.05 1.31 17.53
N ILE A 3 -1.10 1.23 16.20
CA ILE A 3 -1.48 0.01 15.48
C ILE A 3 -0.23 -0.69 14.95
N VAL A 4 -0.13 -1.98 15.26
CA VAL A 4 1.00 -2.81 14.81
C VAL A 4 0.47 -4.10 14.20
N THR A 5 1.00 -4.46 13.04
CA THR A 5 0.73 -5.76 12.42
C THR A 5 1.78 -6.79 12.85
N PHE A 6 1.31 -7.94 13.28
CA PHE A 6 2.10 -9.11 13.60
C PHE A 6 1.68 -10.29 12.71
N PRO A 7 2.51 -11.33 12.59
CA PRO A 7 2.09 -12.58 11.99
C PRO A 7 0.73 -13.05 12.54
N GLY A 8 -0.27 -13.16 11.66
CA GLY A 8 -1.61 -13.64 12.00
C GLY A 8 -2.57 -12.63 12.64
N ARG A 9 -2.13 -11.41 13.01
CA ARG A 9 -2.98 -10.47 13.75
C ARG A 9 -2.57 -9.00 13.59
N VAL A 10 -3.54 -8.13 13.83
CA VAL A 10 -3.36 -6.69 14.03
C VAL A 10 -3.61 -6.39 15.51
N VAL A 11 -2.77 -5.59 16.13
CA VAL A 11 -2.87 -5.24 17.55
C VAL A 11 -2.85 -3.73 17.73
N SER A 12 -3.71 -3.25 18.59
CA SER A 12 -3.72 -1.84 19.03
C SER A 12 -3.18 -1.71 20.44
N TYR A 13 -2.36 -0.70 20.63
CA TYR A 13 -1.77 -0.34 21.92
C TYR A 13 -2.13 1.09 22.30
N ASP A 14 -2.23 1.32 23.60
CA ASP A 14 -2.16 2.66 24.16
C ASP A 14 -0.72 3.18 24.02
N PRO A 15 -0.48 4.26 23.25
CA PRO A 15 0.88 4.75 22.99
C PRO A 15 1.57 5.33 24.22
N LEU A 16 0.83 5.69 25.28
CA LEU A 16 1.39 6.26 26.50
C LEU A 16 1.80 5.18 27.52
N THR A 17 1.05 4.09 27.57
CA THR A 17 1.26 3.04 28.58
C THR A 17 1.82 1.76 28.02
N GLY A 18 1.77 1.56 26.69
CA GLY A 18 2.12 0.32 26.00
C GLY A 18 1.11 -0.81 26.25
N LYS A 19 -0.03 -0.54 26.90
CA LYS A 19 -1.05 -1.54 27.17
C LYS A 19 -1.75 -1.95 25.88
N GLU A 20 -1.90 -3.26 25.65
CA GLU A 20 -2.74 -3.78 24.57
C GLU A 20 -4.19 -3.40 24.81
N LEU A 21 -4.82 -2.80 23.81
CA LEU A 21 -6.23 -2.38 23.84
C LEU A 21 -7.12 -3.44 23.19
N TRP A 22 -6.78 -3.83 21.99
CA TRP A 22 -7.52 -4.84 21.23
C TRP A 22 -6.64 -5.60 20.23
N VAL A 23 -7.12 -6.76 19.83
CA VAL A 23 -6.51 -7.60 18.79
C VAL A 23 -7.55 -8.04 17.78
N SER A 24 -7.19 -8.02 16.49
CA SER A 24 -7.95 -8.64 15.40
C SER A 24 -7.09 -9.68 14.69
N LYS A 25 -7.61 -10.88 14.52
CA LYS A 25 -6.93 -12.03 13.89
C LYS A 25 -7.35 -12.18 12.43
N GLY A 26 -6.67 -13.06 11.68
CA GLY A 26 -7.08 -13.49 10.34
C GLY A 26 -6.33 -12.83 9.18
N ILE A 27 -5.24 -12.09 9.45
CA ILE A 27 -4.25 -11.80 8.41
C ILE A 27 -3.23 -12.95 8.34
N GLY A 28 -2.51 -13.05 7.22
CA GLY A 28 -1.46 -14.07 7.05
C GLY A 28 -0.24 -13.83 7.93
N THR A 29 0.70 -14.76 7.89
CA THR A 29 1.87 -14.76 8.79
C THR A 29 3.06 -13.96 8.27
N THR A 30 3.09 -13.61 6.98
CA THR A 30 4.17 -12.82 6.38
C THR A 30 3.72 -11.37 6.23
N ILE A 31 4.34 -10.47 6.96
CA ILE A 31 3.96 -9.06 7.03
C ILE A 31 5.12 -8.19 6.54
N TYR A 32 4.88 -7.37 5.52
CA TYR A 32 5.83 -6.38 5.00
C TYR A 32 5.24 -4.97 4.99
N THR A 33 3.91 -4.85 4.88
CA THR A 33 3.23 -3.56 4.78
C THR A 33 2.93 -2.98 6.15
N SER A 34 3.01 -1.65 6.26
CA SER A 34 2.46 -0.94 7.40
C SER A 34 0.94 -0.88 7.30
N PRO A 35 0.21 -0.94 8.43
CA PRO A 35 -1.21 -0.62 8.42
C PRO A 35 -1.41 0.82 7.97
N ILE A 36 -2.47 1.07 7.21
CA ILE A 36 -2.83 2.39 6.72
C ILE A 36 -4.20 2.79 7.25
N TRP A 37 -4.35 4.08 7.54
CA TRP A 37 -5.56 4.65 8.07
C TRP A 37 -6.13 5.68 7.10
N GLY A 38 -7.43 5.66 6.89
CA GLY A 38 -8.16 6.66 6.12
C GLY A 38 -9.66 6.40 6.15
N GLU A 39 -10.43 7.45 6.07
CA GLU A 39 -11.89 7.41 5.93
C GLU A 39 -12.63 6.52 6.95
N GLY A 40 -12.13 6.51 8.19
CA GLY A 40 -12.74 5.75 9.28
C GLY A 40 -12.38 4.27 9.32
N LEU A 41 -11.53 3.79 8.42
CA LEU A 41 -11.08 2.40 8.35
C LEU A 41 -9.57 2.28 8.46
N LEU A 42 -9.15 1.23 9.14
CA LEU A 42 -7.78 0.74 9.20
C LEU A 42 -7.65 -0.43 8.23
N VAL A 43 -6.71 -0.36 7.30
CA VAL A 43 -6.41 -1.48 6.40
C VAL A 43 -5.06 -2.07 6.73
N ALA A 44 -5.02 -3.38 6.87
CA ALA A 44 -3.80 -4.16 7.08
C ALA A 44 -3.73 -5.31 6.07
N GLY A 45 -2.52 -5.58 5.58
CA GLY A 45 -2.28 -6.63 4.59
C GLY A 45 -1.24 -7.63 5.02
N SER A 46 -1.29 -8.80 4.42
CA SER A 46 -0.26 -9.81 4.53
C SER A 46 0.23 -10.26 3.15
N SER A 47 1.46 -10.72 3.13
CA SER A 47 2.13 -11.26 1.95
C SER A 47 2.51 -12.72 2.20
N GLY A 48 2.84 -13.45 1.15
CA GLY A 48 3.35 -14.82 1.27
C GLY A 48 2.57 -15.84 0.46
N MET A 49 3.16 -17.03 0.34
CA MET A 49 2.51 -18.15 -0.36
C MET A 49 1.41 -18.75 0.54
N GLY A 50 0.15 -18.63 0.11
CA GLY A 50 -1.00 -19.31 0.70
C GLY A 50 -1.99 -18.44 1.48
N GLU A 51 -1.56 -17.36 2.12
CA GLU A 51 -2.44 -16.52 2.96
C GLU A 51 -2.26 -15.03 2.64
N LYS A 52 -2.68 -14.65 1.44
CA LYS A 52 -2.66 -13.25 0.98
C LYS A 52 -3.98 -12.62 1.35
N ASN A 53 -3.99 -11.83 2.41
CA ASN A 53 -5.21 -11.20 2.92
C ASN A 53 -5.04 -9.70 3.07
N LEU A 54 -6.08 -8.95 2.70
CA LEU A 54 -6.33 -7.59 3.17
C LEU A 54 -7.52 -7.62 4.12
N VAL A 55 -7.40 -6.95 5.25
CA VAL A 55 -8.50 -6.74 6.18
C VAL A 55 -8.73 -5.26 6.38
N ALA A 56 -9.98 -4.83 6.41
CA ALA A 56 -10.38 -3.52 6.88
C ALA A 56 -11.10 -3.65 8.22
N LEU A 57 -10.72 -2.80 9.14
CA LEU A 57 -11.21 -2.80 10.51
C LEU A 57 -11.70 -1.40 10.88
N HIS A 58 -12.82 -1.33 11.60
CA HIS A 58 -13.14 -0.15 12.37
C HIS A 58 -12.20 -0.08 13.59
N PRO A 59 -11.62 1.09 13.89
CA PRO A 59 -10.76 1.22 15.07
C PRO A 59 -11.60 1.19 16.37
N GLY A 60 -10.92 0.93 17.47
CA GLY A 60 -11.52 0.91 18.78
C GLY A 60 -11.96 -0.48 19.22
N GLY A 61 -12.65 -0.53 20.36
CA GLY A 61 -13.03 -1.77 21.02
C GLY A 61 -12.08 -2.17 22.13
N ASN A 62 -12.22 -3.40 22.63
CA ASN A 62 -11.43 -3.95 23.73
C ASN A 62 -11.33 -5.48 23.58
N GLY A 63 -10.16 -6.05 23.84
CA GLY A 63 -9.91 -7.48 23.74
C GLY A 63 -9.93 -8.00 22.30
N ASP A 64 -10.50 -9.16 22.06
CA ASP A 64 -10.58 -9.74 20.70
C ASP A 64 -11.75 -9.12 19.92
N VAL A 65 -11.42 -8.31 18.93
CA VAL A 65 -12.38 -7.59 18.07
C VAL A 65 -12.48 -8.18 16.65
N THR A 66 -11.99 -9.39 16.45
CA THR A 66 -11.89 -10.03 15.14
C THR A 66 -13.20 -10.00 14.36
N GLU A 67 -14.32 -10.31 15.00
CA GLU A 67 -15.62 -10.34 14.33
C GLU A 67 -16.39 -9.02 14.47
N SER A 68 -16.20 -8.29 15.57
CA SER A 68 -17.01 -7.09 15.87
C SER A 68 -16.56 -5.84 15.14
N GLN A 69 -15.27 -5.74 14.78
CA GLN A 69 -14.70 -4.56 14.12
C GLN A 69 -14.29 -4.80 12.68
N ARG A 70 -14.40 -6.03 12.17
CA ARG A 70 -14.08 -6.32 10.78
C ARG A 70 -15.16 -5.77 9.84
N ALA A 71 -14.78 -4.78 9.00
CA ALA A 71 -15.64 -4.29 7.94
C ALA A 71 -15.68 -5.29 6.78
N TRP A 72 -14.51 -5.73 6.32
CA TRP A 72 -14.36 -6.73 5.26
C TRP A 72 -12.99 -7.42 5.31
N GLN A 73 -12.91 -8.54 4.61
CA GLN A 73 -11.66 -9.26 4.37
C GLN A 73 -11.62 -9.74 2.93
N LEU A 74 -10.53 -9.45 2.23
CA LEU A 74 -10.27 -9.93 0.88
C LEU A 74 -9.18 -10.98 0.92
N GLN A 75 -9.44 -12.13 0.30
CA GLN A 75 -8.49 -13.23 0.17
C GLN A 75 -7.94 -13.28 -1.26
N GLY A 76 -6.68 -13.72 -1.40
CA GLY A 76 -6.07 -13.91 -2.71
C GLY A 76 -5.62 -12.63 -3.40
N ILE A 77 -5.84 -11.46 -2.82
CA ILE A 77 -5.26 -10.20 -3.30
C ILE A 77 -3.77 -10.24 -2.98
N GLY A 78 -3.02 -10.34 -4.01
CA GLY A 78 -1.59 -10.57 -4.16
C GLY A 78 -0.64 -10.20 -3.02
N SER A 79 0.55 -10.75 -3.10
CA SER A 79 1.64 -10.46 -2.17
C SER A 79 2.02 -8.98 -2.27
N GLN A 80 1.77 -8.20 -1.22
CA GLN A 80 2.15 -6.79 -1.15
C GLN A 80 3.46 -6.65 -0.37
N MET A 81 4.40 -5.91 -0.93
CA MET A 81 5.65 -5.54 -0.25
C MET A 81 5.59 -4.10 0.25
N GLY A 82 5.06 -3.18 -0.57
CA GLY A 82 4.82 -1.78 -0.22
C GLY A 82 3.41 -1.52 0.30
N SER A 83 3.27 -0.46 1.08
CA SER A 83 1.96 -0.02 1.56
C SER A 83 1.16 0.68 0.47
N GLY A 84 -0.16 0.52 0.51
CA GLY A 84 -1.09 1.19 -0.39
C GLY A 84 -1.46 2.61 0.07
N ILE A 85 -2.51 3.17 -0.54
CA ILE A 85 -3.04 4.51 -0.26
C ILE A 85 -4.56 4.43 -0.14
N ILE A 86 -5.13 5.13 0.84
CA ILE A 86 -6.56 5.40 0.92
C ILE A 86 -6.79 6.85 0.48
N HIS A 87 -7.67 7.05 -0.51
CA HIS A 87 -7.98 8.37 -1.05
C HIS A 87 -9.37 8.37 -1.71
N GLU A 88 -10.20 9.35 -1.35
CA GLU A 88 -11.53 9.60 -1.93
C GLU A 88 -12.38 8.33 -2.07
N GLY A 89 -12.61 7.64 -0.95
CA GLY A 89 -13.46 6.44 -0.90
C GLY A 89 -12.82 5.17 -1.46
N HIS A 90 -11.53 5.19 -1.81
CA HIS A 90 -10.87 4.07 -2.46
C HIS A 90 -9.54 3.71 -1.82
N LEU A 91 -9.27 2.41 -1.79
CA LEU A 91 -7.96 1.84 -1.47
C LEU A 91 -7.23 1.49 -2.77
N TYR A 92 -6.04 2.03 -2.94
CA TYR A 92 -5.11 1.67 -4.02
C TYR A 92 -4.01 0.80 -3.45
N SER A 93 -3.73 -0.31 -4.10
CA SER A 93 -2.69 -1.24 -3.69
C SER A 93 -1.99 -1.86 -4.89
N VAL A 94 -0.81 -2.44 -4.67
CA VAL A 94 -0.07 -3.15 -5.71
C VAL A 94 0.50 -4.44 -5.16
N THR A 95 0.46 -5.48 -5.97
CA THR A 95 1.13 -6.73 -5.65
C THR A 95 2.61 -6.68 -6.01
N GLN A 96 3.40 -7.55 -5.39
CA GLN A 96 4.81 -7.72 -5.73
C GLN A 96 5.03 -7.96 -7.24
N ASP A 97 4.08 -8.61 -7.90
CA ASP A 97 4.15 -8.90 -9.35
C ASP A 97 3.71 -7.71 -10.23
N GLY A 98 3.48 -6.54 -9.64
CA GLY A 98 3.12 -5.33 -10.37
C GLY A 98 1.66 -5.29 -10.84
N ILE A 99 0.73 -5.92 -10.11
CA ILE A 99 -0.70 -5.78 -10.36
C ILE A 99 -1.24 -4.71 -9.41
N ALA A 100 -1.58 -3.53 -9.96
CA ALA A 100 -2.24 -2.48 -9.24
C ALA A 100 -3.75 -2.71 -9.19
N SER A 101 -4.38 -2.38 -8.08
CA SER A 101 -5.83 -2.50 -7.87
C SER A 101 -6.39 -1.28 -7.17
N CYS A 102 -7.66 -1.01 -7.44
CA CYS A 102 -8.50 -0.05 -6.75
C CYS A 102 -9.69 -0.80 -6.15
N VAL A 103 -9.92 -0.56 -4.88
CA VAL A 103 -11.00 -1.19 -4.11
C VAL A 103 -11.80 -0.09 -3.43
N GLU A 104 -13.13 -0.17 -3.47
CA GLU A 104 -14.00 0.71 -2.69
C GLU A 104 -13.77 0.43 -1.20
N ILE A 105 -13.40 1.47 -0.44
CA ILE A 105 -12.90 1.30 0.93
C ILE A 105 -13.99 0.80 1.88
N GLU A 106 -15.23 1.21 1.69
CA GLU A 106 -16.35 0.87 2.57
C GLU A 106 -16.77 -0.60 2.42
N SER A 107 -16.84 -1.11 1.20
CA SER A 107 -17.37 -2.44 0.89
C SER A 107 -16.31 -3.51 0.62
N GLY A 108 -15.07 -3.12 0.34
CA GLY A 108 -14.03 -4.02 -0.14
C GLY A 108 -14.22 -4.47 -1.60
N LYS A 109 -15.17 -3.90 -2.34
CA LYS A 109 -15.45 -4.28 -3.73
C LYS A 109 -14.34 -3.80 -4.66
N GLU A 110 -13.80 -4.72 -5.48
CA GLU A 110 -12.84 -4.37 -6.53
C GLU A 110 -13.51 -3.47 -7.58
N VAL A 111 -12.89 -2.32 -7.84
CA VAL A 111 -13.30 -1.36 -8.87
C VAL A 111 -12.56 -1.62 -10.17
N TRP A 112 -11.24 -1.79 -10.08
CA TRP A 112 -10.39 -2.20 -11.20
C TRP A 112 -9.11 -2.89 -10.71
N GLN A 113 -8.54 -3.70 -11.62
CA GLN A 113 -7.23 -4.32 -11.47
C GLN A 113 -6.46 -4.20 -12.78
N LYS A 114 -5.19 -3.80 -12.74
CA LYS A 114 -4.33 -3.59 -13.92
C LYS A 114 -2.90 -4.04 -13.65
N ARG A 115 -2.34 -4.77 -14.60
CA ARG A 115 -0.91 -5.07 -14.60
C ARG A 115 -0.13 -3.88 -15.14
N LEU A 116 0.77 -3.36 -14.32
CA LEU A 116 1.72 -2.33 -14.71
C LEU A 116 2.86 -2.99 -15.49
N ARG A 117 3.22 -2.38 -16.63
CA ARG A 117 4.28 -2.88 -17.49
C ARG A 117 5.27 -1.73 -17.79
N GLY A 118 6.54 -1.94 -17.46
CA GLY A 118 7.64 -1.03 -17.75
C GLY A 118 8.74 -1.74 -18.54
N SER A 119 9.82 -1.04 -18.79
CA SER A 119 11.06 -1.58 -19.36
C SER A 119 11.87 -2.34 -18.29
N GLY A 120 12.87 -3.09 -18.73
CA GLY A 120 13.80 -3.81 -17.86
C GLY A 120 13.32 -5.21 -17.45
N ALA A 121 14.23 -5.98 -16.87
CA ALA A 121 14.03 -7.39 -16.56
C ALA A 121 13.29 -7.62 -15.22
N GLN A 122 13.33 -6.66 -14.30
CA GLN A 122 12.77 -6.79 -12.95
C GLN A 122 11.47 -5.99 -12.84
N GLY A 123 10.36 -6.65 -13.10
CA GLY A 123 9.01 -6.04 -13.01
C GLY A 123 8.43 -5.98 -11.60
N GLY A 124 9.13 -6.48 -10.59
CA GLY A 124 8.66 -6.54 -9.21
C GLY A 124 8.46 -5.14 -8.58
N VAL A 125 7.52 -5.03 -7.65
CA VAL A 125 7.24 -3.80 -6.90
C VAL A 125 7.44 -4.07 -5.42
N TRP A 126 8.43 -3.40 -4.82
CA TRP A 126 8.73 -3.47 -3.39
C TRP A 126 8.47 -2.15 -2.68
N SER A 127 8.39 -1.08 -3.45
CA SER A 127 8.13 0.27 -2.97
C SER A 127 6.69 0.47 -2.51
N SER A 128 6.49 1.37 -1.57
CA SER A 128 5.17 1.93 -1.28
C SER A 128 4.78 2.97 -2.32
N MET A 129 3.48 3.12 -2.51
CA MET A 129 2.91 4.20 -3.31
C MET A 129 3.03 5.53 -2.59
N ILE A 130 3.14 6.63 -3.33
CA ILE A 130 2.90 7.98 -2.81
C ILE A 130 1.78 8.66 -3.60
N LEU A 131 1.00 9.49 -2.91
CA LEU A 131 -0.03 10.33 -3.50
C LEU A 131 0.46 11.79 -3.51
N ALA A 132 0.46 12.41 -4.67
CA ALA A 132 0.74 13.83 -4.81
C ALA A 132 -0.11 14.40 -5.94
N ASP A 133 -0.79 15.51 -5.69
CA ASP A 133 -1.63 16.25 -6.64
C ASP A 133 -2.64 15.35 -7.38
N GLY A 134 -3.34 14.48 -6.63
CA GLY A 134 -4.35 13.55 -7.17
C GLY A 134 -3.80 12.42 -8.02
N ASN A 135 -2.47 12.25 -8.07
CA ASN A 135 -1.82 11.19 -8.81
C ASN A 135 -1.04 10.26 -7.89
N ILE A 136 -1.01 8.98 -8.23
CA ILE A 136 -0.22 7.97 -7.56
C ILE A 136 1.08 7.74 -8.34
N TYR A 137 2.19 7.78 -7.61
CA TYR A 137 3.53 7.50 -8.13
C TYR A 137 4.05 6.21 -7.52
N LEU A 138 4.52 5.31 -8.36
CA LEU A 138 4.94 3.98 -7.94
C LEU A 138 6.16 3.50 -8.71
N PRO A 139 7.33 3.39 -8.09
CA PRO A 139 8.50 2.78 -8.72
C PRO A 139 8.42 1.25 -8.71
N ASN A 140 9.01 0.61 -9.72
CA ASN A 140 9.32 -0.82 -9.71
C ASN A 140 10.83 -1.06 -9.58
N GLN A 141 11.22 -2.32 -9.44
CA GLN A 141 12.62 -2.70 -9.23
C GLN A 141 13.55 -2.37 -10.41
N SER A 142 13.05 -2.17 -11.63
CA SER A 142 13.83 -1.72 -12.79
C SER A 142 13.90 -0.19 -12.93
N GLY A 143 13.49 0.57 -11.92
CA GLY A 143 13.52 2.03 -11.94
C GLY A 143 12.46 2.69 -12.81
N ASN A 144 11.42 1.95 -13.22
CA ASN A 144 10.27 2.60 -13.84
C ASN A 144 9.38 3.21 -12.76
N VAL A 145 8.96 4.43 -12.99
CA VAL A 145 7.97 5.13 -12.16
C VAL A 145 6.66 5.21 -12.92
N PHE A 146 5.67 4.45 -12.48
CA PHE A 146 4.30 4.54 -13.00
C PHE A 146 3.59 5.69 -12.34
N VAL A 147 2.97 6.54 -13.16
CA VAL A 147 2.14 7.66 -12.70
C VAL A 147 0.73 7.43 -13.21
N PHE A 148 -0.22 7.28 -12.31
CA PHE A 148 -1.63 7.08 -12.66
C PHE A 148 -2.56 7.88 -11.73
N ARG A 149 -3.74 8.22 -12.22
CA ARG A 149 -4.73 8.98 -11.48
C ARG A 149 -5.24 8.20 -10.27
N ALA A 150 -5.31 8.84 -9.11
CA ALA A 150 -6.04 8.30 -7.96
C ALA A 150 -7.55 8.45 -8.19
N SER A 151 -8.15 7.52 -8.94
CA SER A 151 -9.52 7.61 -9.45
C SER A 151 -10.16 6.22 -9.58
N PRO A 152 -11.51 6.10 -9.42
CA PRO A 152 -12.22 4.86 -9.70
C PRO A 152 -12.18 4.46 -11.18
N LYS A 153 -11.77 5.35 -12.08
CA LYS A 153 -11.49 5.02 -13.47
C LYS A 153 -9.97 4.95 -13.67
N TYR A 154 -9.46 3.77 -14.03
CA TYR A 154 -8.02 3.62 -14.29
C TYR A 154 -7.55 4.51 -15.43
N GLU A 155 -6.54 5.32 -15.16
CA GLU A 155 -5.88 6.19 -16.13
C GLU A 155 -4.38 6.23 -15.85
N LEU A 156 -3.58 5.55 -16.68
CA LEU A 156 -2.13 5.64 -16.65
C LEU A 156 -1.70 6.92 -17.38
N LEU A 157 -1.06 7.83 -16.67
CA LEU A 157 -0.63 9.12 -17.21
C LEU A 157 0.74 9.04 -17.88
N SER A 158 1.68 8.36 -17.21
CA SER A 158 3.03 8.16 -17.73
C SER A 158 3.71 6.94 -17.11
N THR A 159 4.74 6.46 -17.81
CA THR A 159 5.74 5.54 -17.29
C THR A 159 7.10 6.15 -17.60
N ASN A 160 7.80 6.59 -16.57
CA ASN A 160 9.12 7.18 -16.68
C ASN A 160 10.16 6.15 -16.21
N SER A 161 11.42 6.30 -16.61
CA SER A 161 12.49 5.41 -16.13
C SER A 161 13.78 6.19 -15.88
N VAL A 162 14.48 5.82 -14.82
CA VAL A 162 15.85 6.25 -14.57
C VAL A 162 16.88 5.20 -15.00
N GLU A 163 16.40 4.03 -15.46
CA GLU A 163 17.22 2.89 -15.94
C GLU A 163 18.19 2.33 -14.88
N GLU A 164 17.89 2.56 -13.61
CA GLU A 164 18.67 2.08 -12.46
C GLU A 164 17.75 1.28 -11.52
N SER A 165 18.29 0.24 -10.91
CA SER A 165 17.51 -0.61 -9.99
C SER A 165 17.17 0.11 -8.68
N THR A 166 16.00 -0.20 -8.14
CA THR A 166 15.55 0.32 -6.84
C THR A 166 14.56 -0.59 -6.14
N ASN A 167 14.64 -0.60 -4.81
CA ASN A 167 13.60 -1.13 -3.93
C ASN A 167 12.97 -0.04 -3.05
N ALA A 168 13.45 1.21 -3.20
CA ALA A 168 13.02 2.31 -2.37
C ALA A 168 11.69 2.92 -2.82
N SER A 169 10.92 3.40 -1.87
CA SER A 169 9.77 4.25 -2.13
C SER A 169 10.24 5.66 -2.51
N LEU A 170 9.42 6.38 -3.27
CA LEU A 170 9.64 7.80 -3.52
C LEU A 170 9.36 8.63 -2.27
N ALA A 171 9.97 9.81 -2.22
CA ALA A 171 9.59 10.86 -1.28
C ALA A 171 9.25 12.13 -2.08
N ALA A 172 8.23 12.88 -1.61
CA ALA A 172 7.85 14.16 -2.19
C ALA A 172 8.10 15.28 -1.18
N SER A 173 8.75 16.34 -1.60
CA SER A 173 8.99 17.51 -0.76
C SER A 173 9.13 18.76 -1.61
N SER A 174 8.44 19.84 -1.21
CA SER A 174 8.57 21.19 -1.83
C SER A 174 8.37 21.23 -3.34
N GLY A 175 7.53 20.34 -3.88
CA GLY A 175 7.26 20.23 -5.33
C GLY A 175 8.23 19.34 -6.09
N ASP A 176 9.23 18.77 -5.43
CA ASP A 176 10.19 17.83 -5.99
C ASP A 176 9.89 16.39 -5.58
N LEU A 177 10.29 15.44 -6.43
CA LEU A 177 10.29 14.02 -6.13
C LEU A 177 11.73 13.53 -5.93
N PHE A 178 11.94 12.76 -4.87
CA PHE A 178 13.21 12.13 -4.58
C PHE A 178 13.11 10.63 -4.75
N MET A 179 14.03 10.06 -5.51
CA MET A 179 14.13 8.63 -5.77
C MET A 179 15.53 8.12 -5.45
N ARG A 180 15.67 7.22 -4.51
CA ARG A 180 16.93 6.54 -4.25
C ARG A 180 16.99 5.29 -5.11
N THR A 181 18.08 5.12 -5.85
CA THR A 181 18.41 3.93 -6.62
C THR A 181 19.63 3.22 -6.02
N ASP A 182 20.09 2.14 -6.63
CA ASP A 182 21.31 1.46 -6.19
C ASP A 182 22.55 2.35 -6.41
N ASP A 183 22.53 3.21 -7.45
CA ASP A 183 23.66 4.02 -7.87
C ASP A 183 23.58 5.50 -7.42
N ALA A 184 22.36 6.06 -7.26
CA ALA A 184 22.18 7.50 -7.05
C ALA A 184 21.00 7.86 -6.13
N LEU A 185 20.97 9.12 -5.72
CA LEU A 185 19.80 9.82 -5.21
C LEU A 185 19.37 10.85 -6.26
N TRP A 186 18.24 10.60 -6.91
CA TRP A 186 17.65 11.48 -7.90
C TRP A 186 16.75 12.52 -7.24
N CYS A 187 16.88 13.78 -7.68
CA CYS A 187 15.92 14.84 -7.40
C CYS A 187 15.27 15.23 -8.74
N ILE A 188 13.96 15.01 -8.82
CA ILE A 188 13.18 15.25 -10.04
C ILE A 188 12.29 16.45 -9.78
N SER A 189 12.55 17.54 -10.49
CA SER A 189 11.90 18.84 -10.34
C SER A 189 11.25 19.26 -11.65
N ASN A 190 10.21 20.09 -11.56
CA ASN A 190 9.76 20.84 -12.73
C ASN A 190 10.80 21.93 -13.04
N SER A 191 11.34 21.91 -14.26
CA SER A 191 12.15 23.04 -14.75
C SER A 191 11.30 24.32 -14.70
N LYS A 192 11.73 25.30 -13.91
CA LYS A 192 11.21 26.68 -14.00
C LYS A 192 11.81 27.37 -15.20
#